data_164f3c1c7340a1b59df24a32ddd0afe7
#
_entry.id   164f3c1c7340a1b59df24a32ddd0afe7
#
_cell.length_a   1.000
_cell.length_b   1.000
_cell.length_c   1.000
_cell.angle_alpha   90.00
_cell.angle_beta   90.00
_cell.angle_gamma   90.00
#
_symmetry.space_group_name_H-M   'P 1'
#
loop_
_entity.id
_entity.type
_entity.pdbx_description
1 polymer ?
#
loop_
_entity_poly.entity_id
_entity_poly.type
_entity_poly.pdbx_seq_one_letter_code
_entity_poly.pdbx_strand_id
1 'polypeptide(L)'
;MKRVKLIAILGALIMFSGCSHNTLQYYSDTLPQANIKEYFNGPVKAWGIVQDWRGRVVNRFDIVMVGKWDGDNGTLKENFTYYDGKKQERMWTIKKLKDGSYEGTASDIIDKATGNSSGSAVRWNYIMDLPVDDTTYRINFDDWMWLMNDGVLINRSYLKKFGFTVSELTIFMQKQ
;
A
#
# COMPACT_ATOMS: atom_id res chain seq x y z
N MET A 1 1.68 -52.38 -21.51
CA MET A 1 0.76 -51.47 -20.82
C MET A 1 1.39 -50.63 -19.69
N LYS A 2 2.73 -50.45 -19.62
CA LYS A 2 3.40 -49.68 -18.54
C LYS A 2 3.96 -48.31 -18.98
N ARG A 3 3.90 -47.94 -20.25
CA ARG A 3 4.49 -46.69 -20.79
C ARG A 3 3.53 -45.49 -20.89
N VAL A 4 2.22 -45.71 -20.77
CA VAL A 4 1.20 -44.64 -20.89
C VAL A 4 1.01 -43.85 -19.58
N LYS A 5 1.32 -44.48 -18.42
CA LYS A 5 1.14 -43.80 -17.11
C LYS A 5 2.23 -42.77 -16.77
N LEU A 6 3.39 -42.81 -17.42
CA LEU A 6 4.50 -41.88 -17.13
C LEU A 6 4.33 -40.54 -17.84
N ILE A 7 3.62 -40.47 -18.95
CA ILE A 7 3.42 -39.23 -19.73
C ILE A 7 2.34 -38.36 -19.09
N ALA A 8 1.36 -38.94 -18.40
CA ALA A 8 0.30 -38.19 -17.71
C ALA A 8 0.80 -37.40 -16.46
N ILE A 9 1.86 -37.85 -15.81
CA ILE A 9 2.43 -37.20 -14.61
C ILE A 9 3.33 -36.03 -15.00
N LEU A 10 3.99 -36.09 -16.16
CA LEU A 10 4.86 -34.99 -16.63
C LEU A 10 4.07 -33.79 -17.17
N GLY A 11 2.84 -34.02 -17.66
CA GLY A 11 1.95 -32.93 -18.14
C GLY A 11 1.30 -32.11 -17.04
N ALA A 12 1.21 -32.59 -15.81
CA ALA A 12 0.57 -31.91 -14.70
C ALA A 12 1.50 -30.87 -13.97
N LEU A 13 2.81 -30.92 -14.22
CA LEU A 13 3.78 -30.04 -13.56
C LEU A 13 4.02 -28.70 -14.26
N ILE A 14 3.43 -28.45 -15.43
CA ILE A 14 3.74 -27.26 -16.26
C ILE A 14 2.72 -26.11 -16.07
N MET A 15 1.67 -26.29 -15.26
CA MET A 15 0.61 -25.26 -15.13
C MET A 15 0.72 -24.34 -13.91
N PHE A 16 1.85 -24.27 -13.23
CA PHE A 16 2.02 -23.38 -12.08
C PHE A 16 2.98 -22.19 -12.30
N SER A 17 3.32 -21.87 -13.55
CA SER A 17 4.21 -20.73 -13.87
C SER A 17 3.43 -19.49 -14.31
N GLY A 18 2.40 -19.10 -13.60
CA GLY A 18 1.52 -17.99 -13.98
C GLY A 18 1.31 -16.91 -12.91
N CYS A 19 2.17 -16.82 -11.90
CA CYS A 19 2.18 -15.62 -11.05
C CYS A 19 3.12 -14.59 -11.65
N SER A 20 2.63 -13.75 -12.58
CA SER A 20 3.35 -12.52 -12.89
C SER A 20 3.33 -11.68 -11.61
N HIS A 21 4.45 -11.66 -10.89
CA HIS A 21 4.63 -10.72 -9.79
C HIS A 21 4.57 -9.32 -10.40
N ASN A 22 3.54 -8.55 -10.02
CA ASN A 22 3.48 -7.13 -10.33
C ASN A 22 4.74 -6.49 -9.76
N THR A 23 5.66 -6.08 -10.62
CA THR A 23 6.91 -5.44 -10.22
C THR A 23 6.83 -3.96 -10.48
N LEU A 24 7.43 -3.17 -9.61
CA LEU A 24 7.46 -1.72 -9.77
C LEU A 24 8.09 -1.30 -11.13
N GLN A 25 9.04 -2.10 -11.63
CA GLN A 25 9.70 -1.88 -12.93
C GLN A 25 8.70 -1.87 -14.12
N TYR A 26 7.57 -2.58 -14.02
CA TYR A 26 6.53 -2.58 -15.05
C TYR A 26 6.01 -1.18 -15.37
N TYR A 27 6.09 -0.25 -14.41
CA TYR A 27 5.56 1.10 -14.53
C TYR A 27 6.60 2.13 -14.99
N SER A 28 7.85 1.74 -15.32
CA SER A 28 8.97 2.68 -15.61
C SER A 28 8.64 3.77 -16.61
N ASP A 29 7.86 3.45 -17.64
CA ASP A 29 7.54 4.34 -18.76
C ASP A 29 6.16 5.00 -18.63
N THR A 30 5.47 4.81 -17.50
CA THR A 30 4.13 5.38 -17.27
C THR A 30 4.20 6.82 -16.75
N LEU A 31 3.22 7.62 -17.13
CA LEU A 31 3.07 9.02 -16.71
C LEU A 31 1.70 9.25 -16.05
N PRO A 32 1.59 10.29 -15.19
CA PRO A 32 2.64 11.17 -14.70
C PRO A 32 3.59 10.46 -13.74
N GLN A 33 4.85 10.91 -13.64
CA GLN A 33 5.80 10.29 -12.72
C GLN A 33 5.45 10.60 -11.26
N ALA A 34 5.37 9.55 -10.44
CA ALA A 34 5.03 9.66 -9.03
C ALA A 34 6.24 10.12 -8.21
N ASN A 35 6.04 11.18 -7.42
CA ASN A 35 7.00 11.70 -6.47
C ASN A 35 6.32 11.88 -5.11
N ILE A 36 6.67 11.03 -4.15
CA ILE A 36 6.08 11.02 -2.80
C ILE A 36 6.25 12.38 -2.12
N LYS A 37 7.44 12.96 -2.19
CA LYS A 37 7.75 14.27 -1.59
C LYS A 37 6.86 15.37 -2.17
N GLU A 38 6.71 15.40 -3.47
CA GLU A 38 5.91 16.42 -4.16
C GLU A 38 4.41 16.22 -3.90
N TYR A 39 3.94 14.97 -4.00
CA TYR A 39 2.54 14.67 -3.80
C TYR A 39 2.09 14.97 -2.38
N PHE A 40 2.83 14.52 -1.36
CA PHE A 40 2.49 14.73 0.05
C PHE A 40 3.11 16.01 0.65
N ASN A 41 3.42 17.00 -0.15
CA ASN A 41 3.77 18.33 0.34
C ASN A 41 2.54 19.24 0.25
N GLY A 42 1.94 19.57 1.38
CA GLY A 42 0.70 20.34 1.49
C GLY A 42 -0.53 19.47 1.83
N PRO A 43 -1.76 20.00 1.63
CA PRO A 43 -2.99 19.33 2.01
C PRO A 43 -3.41 18.28 0.97
N VAL A 44 -3.93 17.17 1.47
CA VAL A 44 -4.52 16.06 0.68
C VAL A 44 -5.79 15.61 1.38
N LYS A 45 -6.87 15.41 0.63
CA LYS A 45 -8.10 14.79 1.13
C LYS A 45 -8.23 13.38 0.56
N ALA A 46 -8.76 12.45 1.35
CA ALA A 46 -8.88 11.07 0.92
C ALA A 46 -10.13 10.39 1.49
N TRP A 47 -10.54 9.32 0.82
CA TRP A 47 -11.66 8.45 1.17
C TRP A 47 -11.24 7.01 1.03
N GLY A 48 -11.50 6.20 2.05
CA GLY A 48 -11.05 4.82 2.09
C GLY A 48 -12.14 3.81 2.41
N ILE A 49 -11.97 2.62 1.85
CA ILE A 49 -12.74 1.43 2.18
C ILE A 49 -11.82 0.30 2.58
N VAL A 50 -12.21 -0.46 3.59
CA VAL A 50 -11.58 -1.72 3.96
C VAL A 50 -12.48 -2.86 3.53
N GLN A 51 -11.93 -3.84 2.82
CA GLN A 51 -12.63 -5.03 2.37
C GLN A 51 -12.07 -6.28 3.07
N ASP A 52 -12.97 -7.15 3.51
CA ASP A 52 -12.58 -8.46 4.02
C ASP A 52 -12.10 -9.39 2.89
N TRP A 53 -11.64 -10.59 3.23
CA TRP A 53 -11.16 -11.59 2.28
C TRP A 53 -12.23 -12.07 1.27
N ARG A 54 -13.51 -11.74 1.48
CA ARG A 54 -14.62 -12.01 0.56
C ARG A 54 -14.95 -10.82 -0.34
N GLY A 55 -14.18 -9.71 -0.23
CA GLY A 55 -14.43 -8.48 -0.97
C GLY A 55 -15.56 -7.60 -0.42
N ARG A 56 -16.14 -7.93 0.76
CA ARG A 56 -17.21 -7.11 1.37
C ARG A 56 -16.58 -5.90 2.06
N VAL A 57 -17.17 -4.72 1.85
CA VAL A 57 -16.75 -3.50 2.57
C VAL A 57 -17.19 -3.62 4.03
N VAL A 58 -16.21 -3.67 4.93
CA VAL A 58 -16.39 -3.81 6.37
C VAL A 58 -16.10 -2.52 7.14
N ASN A 59 -15.37 -1.58 6.52
CA ASN A 59 -15.14 -0.26 7.11
C ASN A 59 -15.02 0.81 6.03
N ARG A 60 -15.33 2.07 6.38
CA ARG A 60 -15.21 3.26 5.54
C ARG A 60 -14.73 4.42 6.37
N PHE A 61 -13.94 5.30 5.78
CA PHE A 61 -13.40 6.48 6.46
C PHE A 61 -13.01 7.58 5.48
N ASP A 62 -13.00 8.81 5.98
CA ASP A 62 -12.38 9.96 5.34
C ASP A 62 -11.05 10.25 6.02
N ILE A 63 -10.09 10.84 5.27
CA ILE A 63 -8.82 11.29 5.81
C ILE A 63 -8.56 12.72 5.35
N VAL A 64 -8.15 13.56 6.29
CA VAL A 64 -7.52 14.85 5.98
C VAL A 64 -6.04 14.73 6.32
N MET A 65 -5.19 14.96 5.32
CA MET A 65 -3.75 14.84 5.46
C MET A 65 -3.07 16.18 5.21
N VAL A 66 -1.99 16.43 5.94
CA VAL A 66 -1.11 17.59 5.70
C VAL A 66 0.33 17.13 5.79
N GLY A 67 1.02 17.21 4.68
CA GLY A 67 2.45 16.94 4.63
C GLY A 67 3.29 18.21 4.64
N LYS A 68 4.49 18.12 5.22
CA LYS A 68 5.50 19.17 5.22
C LYS A 68 6.86 18.54 4.97
N TRP A 69 7.67 19.22 4.14
CA TRP A 69 8.99 18.74 3.79
C TRP A 69 10.04 19.83 4.03
N ASP A 70 11.16 19.43 4.61
CA ASP A 70 12.38 20.22 4.75
C ASP A 70 13.56 19.40 4.20
N GLY A 71 14.10 19.84 3.07
CA GLY A 71 15.05 19.04 2.32
C GLY A 71 14.48 17.65 2.00
N ASP A 72 15.17 16.60 2.41
CA ASP A 72 14.77 15.21 2.21
C ASP A 72 14.00 14.60 3.40
N ASN A 73 13.66 15.42 4.41
CA ASN A 73 12.88 14.98 5.56
C ASN A 73 11.45 15.53 5.47
N GLY A 74 10.49 14.65 5.62
CA GLY A 74 9.06 14.97 5.57
C GLY A 74 8.31 14.49 6.80
N THR A 75 7.20 15.15 7.09
CA THR A 75 6.17 14.69 8.01
C THR A 75 4.85 14.66 7.28
N LEU A 76 4.01 13.67 7.56
CA LEU A 76 2.65 13.59 7.05
C LEU A 76 1.71 13.31 8.22
N LYS A 77 0.90 14.32 8.57
CA LYS A 77 -0.16 14.16 9.56
C LYS A 77 -1.43 13.67 8.85
N GLU A 78 -2.02 12.61 9.37
CA GLU A 78 -3.25 12.00 8.89
C GLU A 78 -4.32 12.04 9.99
N ASN A 79 -5.49 12.60 9.69
CA ASN A 79 -6.64 12.62 10.57
C ASN A 79 -7.76 11.79 9.93
N PHE A 80 -8.04 10.63 10.51
CA PHE A 80 -9.08 9.72 10.07
C PHE A 80 -10.40 10.03 10.77
N THR A 81 -11.47 9.95 10.01
CA THR A 81 -12.84 9.97 10.54
C THR A 81 -13.59 8.78 9.98
N TYR A 82 -13.85 7.79 10.81
CA TYR A 82 -14.59 6.59 10.45
C TYR A 82 -16.10 6.86 10.46
N TYR A 83 -16.85 6.13 9.62
CA TYR A 83 -18.29 6.31 9.50
C TYR A 83 -19.08 5.75 10.70
N ASP A 84 -18.42 5.03 11.62
CA ASP A 84 -18.96 4.67 12.94
C ASP A 84 -18.74 5.78 13.99
N GLY A 85 -18.16 6.91 13.60
CA GLY A 85 -17.88 8.08 14.45
C GLY A 85 -16.50 8.07 15.14
N LYS A 86 -15.75 6.99 15.05
CA LYS A 86 -14.40 6.93 15.60
C LYS A 86 -13.46 7.89 14.87
N LYS A 87 -12.46 8.39 15.58
CA LYS A 87 -11.39 9.24 15.03
C LYS A 87 -10.04 8.64 15.39
N GLN A 88 -9.08 8.81 14.48
CA GLN A 88 -7.70 8.36 14.69
C GLN A 88 -6.76 9.42 14.09
N GLU A 89 -5.65 9.65 14.74
CA GLU A 89 -4.55 10.45 14.20
C GLU A 89 -3.33 9.55 13.99
N ARG A 90 -2.61 9.80 12.91
CA ARG A 90 -1.31 9.18 12.63
C ARG A 90 -0.34 10.26 12.15
N MET A 91 0.91 10.13 12.57
CA MET A 91 2.00 10.97 12.11
C MET A 91 3.10 10.10 11.53
N TRP A 92 3.36 10.28 10.23
CA TRP A 92 4.54 9.72 9.58
C TRP A 92 5.70 10.70 9.66
N THR A 93 6.88 10.16 9.92
CA THR A 93 8.15 10.81 9.60
C THR A 93 8.76 10.06 8.42
N ILE A 94 9.04 10.77 7.33
CA ILE A 94 9.47 10.20 6.06
C ILE A 94 10.82 10.80 5.69
N LYS A 95 11.72 9.96 5.18
CA LYS A 95 13.03 10.39 4.68
C LYS A 95 13.23 9.89 3.25
N LYS A 96 13.58 10.80 2.34
CA LYS A 96 14.05 10.45 1.02
C LYS A 96 15.54 10.10 1.10
N LEU A 97 15.93 8.96 0.53
CA LEU A 97 17.30 8.48 0.53
C LEU A 97 18.04 8.92 -0.75
N LYS A 98 19.38 8.79 -0.75
CA LYS A 98 20.23 9.22 -1.86
C LYS A 98 20.00 8.44 -3.15
N ASP A 99 19.53 7.19 -3.04
CA ASP A 99 19.17 6.33 -4.18
C ASP A 99 17.76 6.61 -4.74
N GLY A 100 17.05 7.60 -4.17
CA GLY A 100 15.70 7.98 -4.54
C GLY A 100 14.59 7.19 -3.86
N SER A 101 14.92 6.17 -3.08
CA SER A 101 13.96 5.44 -2.24
C SER A 101 13.55 6.26 -1.00
N TYR A 102 12.61 5.75 -0.24
CA TYR A 102 12.10 6.38 0.96
C TYR A 102 12.07 5.41 2.14
N GLU A 103 12.33 5.93 3.33
CA GLU A 103 12.03 5.28 4.60
C GLU A 103 10.96 6.09 5.34
N GLY A 104 10.12 5.41 6.12
CA GLY A 104 9.12 6.06 6.96
C GLY A 104 8.96 5.38 8.30
N THR A 105 8.57 6.14 9.32
CA THR A 105 8.20 5.63 10.64
C THR A 105 6.89 6.26 11.10
N ALA A 106 6.09 5.50 11.84
CA ALA A 106 4.91 5.96 12.56
C ALA A 106 4.79 5.19 13.87
N SER A 107 3.99 5.68 14.80
CA SER A 107 3.89 5.09 16.15
C SER A 107 3.26 3.70 16.18
N ASP A 108 2.51 3.33 15.15
CA ASP A 108 1.75 2.09 15.04
C ASP A 108 2.38 1.07 14.07
N ILE A 109 3.56 1.37 13.51
CA ILE A 109 4.31 0.43 12.69
C ILE A 109 5.52 -0.14 13.43
N ILE A 110 5.94 -1.33 13.01
CA ILE A 110 7.12 -2.01 13.53
C ILE A 110 8.29 -1.67 12.62
N ASP A 111 9.41 -1.27 13.23
CA ASP A 111 10.64 -0.87 12.52
C ASP A 111 10.38 0.30 11.54
N LYS A 112 10.78 0.14 10.29
CA LYS A 112 10.66 1.15 9.25
C LYS A 112 9.82 0.64 8.08
N ALA A 113 9.00 1.53 7.55
CA ALA A 113 8.44 1.36 6.23
C ALA A 113 9.49 1.68 5.16
N THR A 114 9.37 1.02 4.00
CA THR A 114 10.22 1.27 2.82
C THR A 114 9.36 1.61 1.62
N GLY A 115 9.77 2.60 0.84
CA GLY A 115 9.05 3.08 -0.33
C GLY A 115 9.94 3.24 -1.55
N ASN A 116 9.43 2.84 -2.70
CA ASN A 116 10.09 3.03 -3.99
C ASN A 116 9.06 3.51 -5.02
N SER A 117 9.52 4.26 -6.01
CA SER A 117 8.67 4.72 -7.12
C SER A 117 9.28 4.37 -8.47
N SER A 118 8.42 4.12 -9.45
CA SER A 118 8.81 3.92 -10.85
C SER A 118 7.65 4.35 -11.75
N GLY A 119 7.91 5.29 -12.66
CA GLY A 119 6.85 5.91 -13.46
C GLY A 119 5.73 6.46 -12.59
N SER A 120 4.49 6.13 -12.88
CA SER A 120 3.32 6.59 -12.11
C SER A 120 3.07 5.81 -10.81
N ALA A 121 3.83 4.73 -10.55
CA ALA A 121 3.58 3.85 -9.43
C ALA A 121 4.53 4.09 -8.26
N VAL A 122 4.01 3.89 -7.05
CA VAL A 122 4.76 3.83 -5.79
C VAL A 122 4.40 2.52 -5.11
N ARG A 123 5.39 1.84 -4.53
CA ARG A 123 5.16 0.72 -3.62
C ARG A 123 5.70 1.07 -2.26
N TRP A 124 4.88 0.88 -1.21
CA TRP A 124 5.21 1.17 0.17
C TRP A 124 4.95 -0.07 1.02
N ASN A 125 5.94 -0.52 1.79
CA ASN A 125 5.83 -1.73 2.58
C ASN A 125 6.15 -1.46 4.04
N TYR A 126 5.33 -2.00 4.95
CA TYR A 126 5.56 -1.92 6.39
C TYR A 126 4.83 -3.04 7.14
N ILE A 127 5.18 -3.21 8.39
CA ILE A 127 4.54 -4.13 9.32
C ILE A 127 3.86 -3.31 10.40
N MET A 128 2.63 -3.66 10.72
CA MET A 128 1.83 -3.01 11.76
C MET A 128 1.25 -4.05 12.70
N ASP A 129 1.24 -3.74 13.99
CA ASP A 129 0.44 -4.46 14.97
C ASP A 129 -0.97 -3.84 15.00
N LEU A 130 -1.91 -4.50 14.32
CA LEU A 130 -3.27 -4.01 14.11
C LEU A 130 -4.20 -4.56 15.20
N PRO A 131 -4.79 -3.70 16.07
CA PRO A 131 -5.80 -4.13 17.00
C PRO A 131 -7.12 -4.42 16.27
N VAL A 132 -7.68 -5.60 16.51
CA VAL A 132 -8.98 -6.03 16.03
C VAL A 132 -9.71 -6.69 17.18
N ASP A 133 -10.78 -6.09 17.65
CA ASP A 133 -11.48 -6.46 18.87
C ASP A 133 -10.49 -6.55 20.06
N ASP A 134 -10.47 -7.66 20.78
CA ASP A 134 -9.58 -7.88 21.94
C ASP A 134 -8.21 -8.49 21.56
N THR A 135 -7.89 -8.55 20.26
CA THR A 135 -6.68 -9.23 19.78
C THR A 135 -5.85 -8.29 18.89
N THR A 136 -4.52 -8.37 19.02
CA THR A 136 -3.59 -7.65 18.13
C THR A 136 -3.01 -8.61 17.12
N TYR A 137 -3.09 -8.24 15.85
CA TYR A 137 -2.56 -9.00 14.73
C TYR A 137 -1.39 -8.29 14.08
N ARG A 138 -0.27 -9.00 13.97
CA ARG A 138 0.87 -8.53 13.16
C ARG A 138 0.56 -8.74 11.69
N ILE A 139 0.45 -7.65 10.94
CA ILE A 139 0.04 -7.61 9.54
C ILE A 139 1.12 -6.93 8.70
N ASN A 140 1.45 -7.53 7.58
CA ASN A 140 2.31 -6.92 6.56
C ASN A 140 1.42 -6.16 5.57
N PHE A 141 1.70 -4.88 5.42
CA PHE A 141 1.05 -3.99 4.46
C PHE A 141 1.93 -3.89 3.21
N ASP A 142 1.36 -4.21 2.06
CA ASP A 142 1.95 -4.08 0.73
C ASP A 142 1.09 -3.09 -0.05
N ASP A 143 1.48 -1.81 0.04
CA ASP A 143 0.73 -0.69 -0.51
C ASP A 143 1.22 -0.38 -1.91
N TRP A 144 0.30 -0.34 -2.84
CA TRP A 144 0.50 0.14 -4.18
C TRP A 144 -0.27 1.45 -4.38
N MET A 145 0.41 2.44 -4.95
CA MET A 145 -0.19 3.74 -5.26
C MET A 145 0.08 4.06 -6.72
N TRP A 146 -0.91 4.64 -7.38
CA TRP A 146 -0.78 5.09 -8.77
C TRP A 146 -1.19 6.55 -8.87
N LEU A 147 -0.25 7.38 -9.32
CA LEU A 147 -0.52 8.79 -9.60
C LEU A 147 -1.28 8.90 -10.92
N MET A 148 -2.42 9.55 -10.84
CA MET A 148 -3.28 9.88 -11.98
C MET A 148 -3.12 11.36 -12.34
N ASN A 149 -3.83 11.83 -13.36
CA ASN A 149 -3.92 13.25 -13.66
C ASN A 149 -4.66 14.01 -12.55
N ASP A 150 -4.59 15.35 -12.59
CA ASP A 150 -5.34 16.27 -11.73
C ASP A 150 -5.12 16.08 -10.22
N GLY A 151 -3.94 15.56 -9.84
CA GLY A 151 -3.57 15.37 -8.43
C GLY A 151 -4.31 14.23 -7.72
N VAL A 152 -4.86 13.28 -8.48
CA VAL A 152 -5.47 12.07 -7.95
C VAL A 152 -4.39 11.01 -7.72
N LEU A 153 -4.42 10.35 -6.56
CA LEU A 153 -3.60 9.17 -6.25
C LEU A 153 -4.53 8.05 -5.75
N ILE A 154 -4.46 6.91 -6.38
CA ILE A 154 -5.20 5.72 -5.96
C ILE A 154 -4.25 4.78 -5.24
N ASN A 155 -4.58 4.42 -4.01
CA ASN A 155 -3.85 3.43 -3.23
C ASN A 155 -4.66 2.14 -3.13
N ARG A 156 -3.95 1.02 -3.23
CA ARG A 156 -4.44 -0.30 -2.87
C ARG A 156 -3.43 -1.01 -1.99
N SER A 157 -3.84 -1.33 -0.77
CA SER A 157 -3.03 -2.05 0.20
C SER A 157 -3.50 -3.49 0.31
N TYR A 158 -2.57 -4.42 0.20
CA TYR A 158 -2.81 -5.82 0.51
C TYR A 158 -2.33 -6.09 1.93
N LEU A 159 -3.28 -6.38 2.82
CA LEU A 159 -3.01 -6.73 4.21
C LEU A 159 -2.73 -8.22 4.30
N LYS A 160 -1.49 -8.59 4.57
CA LYS A 160 -1.03 -9.97 4.49
C LYS A 160 -0.69 -10.55 5.85
N LYS A 161 -1.16 -11.77 6.10
CA LYS A 161 -0.80 -12.59 7.26
C LYS A 161 -0.35 -13.96 6.79
N PHE A 162 0.82 -14.43 7.23
CA PHE A 162 1.42 -15.70 6.79
C PHE A 162 1.53 -15.83 5.25
N GLY A 163 1.76 -14.70 4.55
CA GLY A 163 1.85 -14.64 3.08
C GLY A 163 0.52 -14.58 2.32
N PHE A 164 -0.62 -14.73 2.98
CA PHE A 164 -1.95 -14.65 2.37
C PHE A 164 -2.59 -13.27 2.57
N THR A 165 -3.24 -12.73 1.56
CA THR A 165 -4.05 -11.51 1.68
C THR A 165 -5.31 -11.82 2.48
N VAL A 166 -5.44 -11.19 3.65
CA VAL A 166 -6.58 -11.38 4.56
C VAL A 166 -7.59 -10.23 4.50
N SER A 167 -7.14 -9.07 4.02
CA SER A 167 -7.97 -7.88 3.81
C SER A 167 -7.33 -6.99 2.75
N GLU A 168 -8.14 -6.13 2.14
CA GLU A 168 -7.67 -5.11 1.20
C GLU A 168 -8.16 -3.74 1.67
N LEU A 169 -7.32 -2.73 1.44
CA LEU A 169 -7.64 -1.34 1.68
C LEU A 169 -7.51 -0.60 0.35
N THR A 170 -8.54 0.16 -0.02
CA THR A 170 -8.48 1.06 -1.18
C THR A 170 -8.73 2.48 -0.72
N ILE A 171 -7.83 3.39 -1.10
CA ILE A 171 -7.94 4.82 -0.78
C ILE A 171 -7.86 5.62 -2.07
N PHE A 172 -8.83 6.46 -2.28
CA PHE A 172 -8.80 7.53 -3.26
C PHE A 172 -8.29 8.80 -2.57
N MET A 173 -7.25 9.42 -3.11
CA MET A 173 -6.65 10.64 -2.57
C MET A 173 -6.70 11.75 -3.59
N GLN A 174 -6.96 12.97 -3.15
CA GLN A 174 -7.01 14.17 -3.96
C GLN A 174 -6.15 15.26 -3.33
N LYS A 175 -5.13 15.67 -4.04
CA LYS A 175 -4.33 16.85 -3.66
C LYS A 175 -5.19 18.11 -3.73
N GLN A 176 -5.07 18.98 -2.74
CA GLN A 176 -5.86 20.21 -2.61
C GLN A 176 -5.06 21.44 -3.05
#